data_2e816092b821e983d2a015ac58d8313e
#
_entry.id   2e816092b821e983d2a015ac58d8313e
#
_cell.length_a   1.000
_cell.length_b   1.000
_cell.length_c   1.000
_cell.angle_alpha   90.00
_cell.angle_beta   90.00
_cell.angle_gamma   90.00
#
_symmetry.space_group_name_H-M   'P 1'
#
loop_
_entity.id
_entity.type
_entity.pdbx_description
1 polymer ?
#
loop_
_entity_poly.entity_id
_entity_poly.type
_entity_poly.pdbx_seq_one_letter_code
_entity_poly.pdbx_strand_id
1 'polypeptide(L)'
;MLLYTAKRILLAILVSLTVSALVFSLLYLSGDPATALAGERASQADIMAIKAAYGFDQPVYIQYFKWLAGALQGEFGESVYFRMPVIDLIVDRLPVTMMLGVSAMIFALALSIPLGVLAAMYPNSLIDRAALLLAVVGQALPSFWFALMLIVLFAYWVPILPASGSDSWQHFVLPTIVLGYYATPAFMRLTRTGLLDVLSSDYVRTARAKGLSPAKVLFKHALRNAIIPVVSLAAVQFGFMLTGSIIIETVFALHGAGFLAWESISRSDFPTVQAVLLLFSWFYIILTFLADLLNAWLNPRIRVA
;
A
#
# COMPACT_ATOMS: atom_id res chain seq x y z
N MET A 1 1.76 19.38 -20.49
CA MET A 1 2.57 18.36 -19.79
C MET A 1 3.53 18.96 -18.78
N LEU A 2 4.51 19.78 -19.19
CA LEU A 2 5.53 20.32 -18.26
C LEU A 2 4.92 21.04 -17.05
N LEU A 3 3.95 21.94 -17.25
CA LEU A 3 3.31 22.65 -16.14
C LEU A 3 2.53 21.73 -15.20
N TYR A 4 1.81 20.74 -15.74
CA TYR A 4 1.10 19.73 -14.96
C TYR A 4 2.08 18.91 -14.13
N THR A 5 3.14 18.39 -14.75
CA THR A 5 4.18 17.62 -14.06
C THR A 5 4.86 18.45 -12.98
N ALA A 6 5.20 19.72 -13.27
CA ALA A 6 5.81 20.61 -12.29
C ALA A 6 4.92 20.86 -11.08
N LYS A 7 3.60 21.10 -11.29
CA LYS A 7 2.62 21.22 -10.19
C LYS A 7 2.55 19.93 -9.34
N ARG A 8 2.56 18.75 -9.99
CA ARG A 8 2.51 17.46 -9.29
C ARG A 8 3.79 17.19 -8.50
N ILE A 9 4.95 17.51 -9.04
CA ILE A 9 6.24 17.43 -8.31
C ILE A 9 6.21 18.36 -7.10
N LEU A 10 5.78 19.62 -7.27
CA LEU A 10 5.68 20.55 -6.14
C LEU A 10 4.76 20.02 -5.03
N LEU A 11 3.59 19.50 -5.40
CA LEU A 11 2.66 18.88 -4.44
C LEU A 11 3.28 17.66 -3.76
N ALA A 12 3.95 16.78 -4.50
CA ALA A 12 4.63 15.62 -3.94
C ALA A 12 5.71 16.03 -2.92
N ILE A 13 6.49 17.07 -3.22
CA ILE A 13 7.49 17.62 -2.29
C ILE A 13 6.82 18.20 -1.05
N LEU A 14 5.77 19.01 -1.21
CA LEU A 14 5.05 19.61 -0.08
C LEU A 14 4.46 18.53 0.84
N VAL A 15 3.81 17.51 0.27
CA VAL A 15 3.26 16.38 1.03
C VAL A 15 4.39 15.60 1.71
N SER A 16 5.49 15.33 1.02
CA SER A 16 6.65 14.64 1.59
C SER A 16 7.25 15.40 2.78
N LEU A 17 7.41 16.72 2.66
CA LEU A 17 7.88 17.57 3.77
C LEU A 17 6.90 17.60 4.94
N THR A 18 5.61 17.69 4.66
CA THR A 18 4.57 17.67 5.71
C THR A 18 4.59 16.34 6.46
N VAL A 19 4.61 15.22 5.73
CA VAL A 19 4.64 13.89 6.33
C VAL A 19 5.93 13.67 7.11
N SER A 20 7.09 14.06 6.57
CA SER A 20 8.38 13.93 7.27
C SER A 20 8.40 14.74 8.58
N ALA A 21 7.82 15.96 8.58
CA ALA A 21 7.70 16.77 9.80
C ALA A 21 6.77 16.12 10.83
N LEU A 22 5.64 15.53 10.39
CA LEU A 22 4.74 14.79 11.28
C LEU A 22 5.42 13.56 11.87
N VAL A 23 6.07 12.74 11.03
CA VAL A 23 6.80 11.53 11.45
C VAL A 23 7.92 11.89 12.44
N PHE A 24 8.67 12.96 12.15
CA PHE A 24 9.69 13.45 13.09
C PHE A 24 9.08 13.90 14.42
N SER A 25 7.94 14.59 14.38
CA SER A 25 7.25 15.08 15.57
C SER A 25 6.77 13.95 16.50
N LEU A 26 6.53 12.73 16.00
CA LEU A 26 6.16 11.58 16.82
C LEU A 26 7.20 11.27 17.90
N LEU A 27 8.47 11.54 17.65
CA LEU A 27 9.55 11.37 18.62
C LEU A 27 9.32 12.18 19.89
N TYR A 28 8.82 13.42 19.73
CA TYR A 28 8.59 14.36 20.86
C TYR A 28 7.22 14.19 21.51
N LEU A 29 6.24 13.63 20.80
CA LEU A 29 4.91 13.36 21.36
C LEU A 29 4.94 12.23 22.41
N SER A 30 5.93 11.35 22.33
CA SER A 30 6.12 10.24 23.27
C SER A 30 6.91 10.63 24.52
N GLY A 31 7.39 11.87 24.61
CA GLY A 31 8.19 12.39 25.72
C GLY A 31 9.57 12.88 25.26
N ASP A 32 10.51 12.99 26.21
CA ASP A 32 11.90 13.36 25.90
C ASP A 32 12.65 12.17 25.25
N PRO A 33 13.06 12.29 23.97
CA PRO A 33 13.74 11.22 23.26
C PRO A 33 14.98 10.69 23.97
N ALA A 34 15.73 11.55 24.63
CA ALA A 34 16.92 11.16 25.38
C ALA A 34 16.58 10.28 26.60
N THR A 35 15.47 10.57 27.26
CA THR A 35 14.98 9.74 28.38
C THR A 35 14.52 8.37 27.88
N ALA A 36 13.83 8.33 26.73
CA ALA A 36 13.40 7.08 26.12
C ALA A 36 14.60 6.18 25.72
N LEU A 37 15.66 6.79 25.17
CA LEU A 37 16.90 6.09 24.80
C LEU A 37 17.73 5.65 26.01
N ALA A 38 17.76 6.46 27.08
CA ALA A 38 18.50 6.17 28.27
C ALA A 38 17.91 5.00 29.10
N GLY A 39 16.58 4.80 28.97
CA GLY A 39 15.84 3.79 29.73
C GLY A 39 15.45 4.26 31.15
N GLU A 40 14.50 3.52 31.76
CA GLU A 40 13.87 3.91 33.04
C GLU A 40 14.83 4.06 34.24
N ARG A 41 16.01 3.46 34.17
CA ARG A 41 17.00 3.46 35.27
C ARG A 41 18.19 4.39 35.04
N ALA A 42 18.19 5.19 33.99
CA ALA A 42 19.28 6.06 33.62
C ALA A 42 19.41 7.24 34.61
N SER A 43 20.65 7.60 34.91
CA SER A 43 20.93 8.80 35.69
C SER A 43 20.74 10.07 34.86
N GLN A 44 20.59 11.22 35.52
CA GLN A 44 20.54 12.53 34.83
C GLN A 44 21.82 12.79 34.01
N ALA A 45 22.96 12.28 34.46
CA ALA A 45 24.22 12.40 33.72
C ALA A 45 24.18 11.60 32.40
N ASP A 46 23.61 10.37 32.42
CA ASP A 46 23.47 9.53 31.24
C ASP A 46 22.51 10.19 30.23
N ILE A 47 21.39 10.76 30.70
CA ILE A 47 20.42 11.49 29.84
C ILE A 47 21.09 12.70 29.19
N MET A 48 21.90 13.47 29.94
CA MET A 48 22.64 14.61 29.38
C MET A 48 23.69 14.17 28.35
N ALA A 49 24.38 13.06 28.61
CA ALA A 49 25.35 12.51 27.67
C ALA A 49 24.70 12.07 26.38
N ILE A 50 23.52 11.43 26.46
CA ILE A 50 22.71 11.04 25.27
C ILE A 50 22.22 12.29 24.54
N LYS A 51 21.73 13.32 25.24
CA LYS A 51 21.32 14.59 24.61
C LYS A 51 22.45 15.21 23.80
N ALA A 52 23.64 15.26 24.35
CA ALA A 52 24.81 15.81 23.64
C ALA A 52 25.27 14.91 22.47
N ALA A 53 25.27 13.59 22.67
CA ALA A 53 25.72 12.64 21.65
C ALA A 53 24.79 12.60 20.43
N TYR A 54 23.47 12.66 20.64
CA TYR A 54 22.46 12.63 19.56
C TYR A 54 21.98 14.02 19.12
N GLY A 55 22.49 15.10 19.75
CA GLY A 55 22.14 16.47 19.40
C GLY A 55 20.72 16.88 19.79
N PHE A 56 20.11 16.20 20.79
CA PHE A 56 18.79 16.54 21.31
C PHE A 56 18.78 17.82 22.15
N ASP A 57 19.94 18.38 22.45
CA ASP A 57 20.16 19.70 23.06
C ASP A 57 20.00 20.86 22.07
N GLN A 58 19.99 20.56 20.74
CA GLN A 58 19.85 21.57 19.69
C GLN A 58 18.37 21.97 19.50
N PRO A 59 18.10 23.15 18.90
CA PRO A 59 16.75 23.53 18.53
C PRO A 59 16.07 22.48 17.60
N VAL A 60 14.80 22.19 17.85
CA VAL A 60 14.05 21.11 17.16
C VAL A 60 14.10 21.21 15.62
N TYR A 61 14.09 22.44 15.08
CA TYR A 61 14.20 22.63 13.62
C TYR A 61 15.56 22.21 13.06
N ILE A 62 16.65 22.39 13.84
CA ILE A 62 17.99 21.93 13.44
C ILE A 62 18.04 20.40 13.43
N GLN A 63 17.47 19.77 14.46
CA GLN A 63 17.38 18.32 14.55
C GLN A 63 16.57 17.76 13.39
N TYR A 64 15.42 18.36 13.06
CA TYR A 64 14.61 17.96 11.92
C TYR A 64 15.36 18.00 10.58
N PHE A 65 16.03 19.12 10.29
CA PHE A 65 16.77 19.22 9.03
C PHE A 65 17.99 18.29 8.96
N LYS A 66 18.67 18.04 10.07
CA LYS A 66 19.75 17.03 10.12
C LYS A 66 19.20 15.63 9.87
N TRP A 67 18.12 15.27 10.56
CA TRP A 67 17.46 13.98 10.39
C TRP A 67 16.95 13.79 8.95
N LEU A 68 16.31 14.80 8.38
CA LEU A 68 15.82 14.74 7.01
C LEU A 68 16.96 14.61 5.99
N ALA A 69 18.05 15.33 6.20
CA ALA A 69 19.23 15.22 5.34
C ALA A 69 19.88 13.83 5.41
N GLY A 70 19.95 13.22 6.59
CA GLY A 70 20.39 11.83 6.78
C GLY A 70 19.43 10.86 6.09
N ALA A 71 18.12 11.01 6.29
CA ALA A 71 17.11 10.16 5.67
C ALA A 71 17.17 10.18 4.13
N LEU A 72 17.44 11.34 3.53
CA LEU A 72 17.63 11.46 2.08
C LEU A 72 18.91 10.76 1.57
N GLN A 73 19.87 10.50 2.44
CA GLN A 73 21.10 9.74 2.14
C GLN A 73 21.00 8.27 2.50
N GLY A 74 19.83 7.84 3.06
CA GLY A 74 19.62 6.47 3.55
C GLY A 74 20.14 6.23 4.97
N GLU A 75 20.54 7.29 5.67
CA GLU A 75 20.99 7.24 7.04
C GLU A 75 19.82 7.49 8.00
N PHE A 76 19.20 6.43 8.47
CA PHE A 76 18.06 6.48 9.41
C PHE A 76 18.49 6.30 10.88
N GLY A 77 19.79 6.23 11.15
CA GLY A 77 20.33 5.94 12.47
C GLY A 77 20.34 4.45 12.81
N GLU A 78 20.52 4.17 14.10
CA GLU A 78 20.54 2.81 14.64
C GLU A 78 19.26 2.52 15.41
N SER A 79 18.77 1.28 15.28
CA SER A 79 17.67 0.75 16.07
C SER A 79 18.10 0.63 17.54
N VAL A 80 17.27 1.16 18.43
CA VAL A 80 17.51 1.06 19.88
C VAL A 80 17.30 -0.37 20.37
N TYR A 81 16.35 -1.07 19.79
CA TYR A 81 15.97 -2.43 20.19
C TYR A 81 16.86 -3.48 19.50
N PHE A 82 17.01 -3.43 18.18
CA PHE A 82 17.77 -4.42 17.40
C PHE A 82 19.29 -4.16 17.42
N ARG A 83 19.74 -2.95 17.81
CA ARG A 83 21.16 -2.53 17.90
C ARG A 83 21.92 -2.75 16.59
N MET A 84 21.30 -2.36 15.49
CA MET A 84 21.87 -2.42 14.15
C MET A 84 21.33 -1.26 13.30
N PRO A 85 21.96 -0.92 12.17
CA PRO A 85 21.49 0.14 11.30
C PRO A 85 20.05 -0.10 10.86
N VAL A 86 19.20 0.92 10.95
CA VAL A 86 17.77 0.81 10.58
C VAL A 86 17.60 0.48 9.12
N ILE A 87 18.49 0.97 8.25
CA ILE A 87 18.43 0.68 6.80
C ILE A 87 18.59 -0.82 6.53
N ASP A 88 19.45 -1.51 7.27
CA ASP A 88 19.68 -2.96 7.09
C ASP A 88 18.43 -3.75 7.47
N LEU A 89 17.76 -3.36 8.58
CA LEU A 89 16.47 -3.95 8.98
C LEU A 89 15.42 -3.78 7.89
N ILE A 90 15.34 -2.59 7.31
CA ILE A 90 14.36 -2.30 6.27
C ILE A 90 14.65 -3.10 5.00
N VAL A 91 15.89 -3.14 4.55
CA VAL A 91 16.30 -3.87 3.33
C VAL A 91 16.04 -5.37 3.47
N ASP A 92 16.25 -5.94 4.65
CA ASP A 92 15.98 -7.35 4.94
C ASP A 92 14.47 -7.66 4.93
N ARG A 93 13.63 -6.76 5.46
CA ARG A 93 12.19 -6.98 5.63
C ARG A 93 11.32 -6.55 4.45
N LEU A 94 11.76 -5.55 3.69
CA LEU A 94 11.00 -4.96 2.59
C LEU A 94 10.60 -5.97 1.49
N PRO A 95 11.44 -6.95 1.08
CA PRO A 95 11.07 -7.94 0.07
C PRO A 95 9.82 -8.74 0.43
N VAL A 96 9.61 -9.07 1.69
CA VAL A 96 8.43 -9.80 2.19
C VAL A 96 7.16 -8.96 1.99
N THR A 97 7.20 -7.69 2.40
CA THR A 97 6.08 -6.76 2.20
C THR A 97 5.77 -6.52 0.72
N MET A 98 6.81 -6.37 -0.10
CA MET A 98 6.65 -6.17 -1.56
C MET A 98 6.07 -7.42 -2.21
N MET A 99 6.52 -8.62 -1.85
CA MET A 99 5.96 -9.88 -2.35
C MET A 99 4.48 -10.02 -1.98
N LEU A 100 4.12 -9.71 -0.74
CA LEU A 100 2.72 -9.70 -0.29
C LEU A 100 1.89 -8.68 -1.06
N GLY A 101 2.36 -7.43 -1.18
CA GLY A 101 1.66 -6.37 -1.90
C GLY A 101 1.43 -6.69 -3.38
N VAL A 102 2.47 -7.18 -4.07
CA VAL A 102 2.39 -7.57 -5.50
C VAL A 102 1.45 -8.75 -5.68
N SER A 103 1.57 -9.81 -4.88
CA SER A 103 0.68 -10.97 -4.98
C SER A 103 -0.77 -10.61 -4.68
N ALA A 104 -1.03 -9.76 -3.67
CA ALA A 104 -2.36 -9.26 -3.34
C ALA A 104 -2.96 -8.41 -4.47
N MET A 105 -2.16 -7.56 -5.12
CA MET A 105 -2.59 -6.79 -6.28
C MET A 105 -2.95 -7.68 -7.46
N ILE A 106 -2.11 -8.66 -7.77
CA ILE A 106 -2.40 -9.64 -8.83
C ILE A 106 -3.69 -10.39 -8.54
N PHE A 107 -3.87 -10.88 -7.31
CA PHE A 107 -5.11 -11.55 -6.88
C PHE A 107 -6.33 -10.63 -7.02
N ALA A 108 -6.25 -9.40 -6.53
CA ALA A 108 -7.34 -8.42 -6.62
C ALA A 108 -7.76 -8.16 -8.07
N LEU A 109 -6.82 -7.94 -8.97
CA LEU A 109 -7.10 -7.71 -10.39
C LEU A 109 -7.61 -8.97 -11.09
N ALA A 110 -7.02 -10.12 -10.80
CA ALA A 110 -7.42 -11.41 -11.38
C ALA A 110 -8.85 -11.82 -10.98
N LEU A 111 -9.31 -11.41 -9.80
CA LEU A 111 -10.68 -11.66 -9.34
C LEU A 111 -11.64 -10.56 -9.82
N SER A 112 -11.27 -9.30 -9.68
CA SER A 112 -12.17 -8.16 -9.92
C SER A 112 -12.48 -7.94 -11.40
N ILE A 113 -11.48 -8.09 -12.30
CA ILE A 113 -11.68 -7.83 -13.73
C ILE A 113 -12.69 -8.82 -14.34
N PRO A 114 -12.57 -10.16 -14.16
CA PRO A 114 -13.58 -11.09 -14.64
C PRO A 114 -14.98 -10.84 -14.05
N LEU A 115 -15.06 -10.58 -12.72
CA LEU A 115 -16.33 -10.27 -12.08
C LEU A 115 -16.95 -8.98 -12.65
N GLY A 116 -16.16 -7.94 -12.87
CA GLY A 116 -16.62 -6.68 -13.48
C GLY A 116 -17.08 -6.84 -14.94
N VAL A 117 -16.36 -7.66 -15.71
CA VAL A 117 -16.75 -8.00 -17.09
C VAL A 117 -18.07 -8.77 -17.10
N LEU A 118 -18.22 -9.80 -16.27
CA LEU A 118 -19.46 -10.58 -16.17
C LEU A 118 -20.64 -9.71 -15.76
N ALA A 119 -20.46 -8.85 -14.78
CA ALA A 119 -21.48 -7.91 -14.32
C ALA A 119 -21.90 -6.90 -15.42
N ALA A 120 -20.94 -6.42 -16.23
CA ALA A 120 -21.22 -5.51 -17.33
C ALA A 120 -21.87 -6.18 -18.53
N MET A 121 -21.58 -7.47 -18.78
CA MET A 121 -22.19 -8.23 -19.87
C MET A 121 -23.66 -8.60 -19.58
N TYR A 122 -24.02 -8.77 -18.32
CA TYR A 122 -25.38 -9.15 -17.90
C TYR A 122 -25.96 -8.13 -16.90
N PRO A 123 -26.11 -6.86 -17.28
CA PRO A 123 -26.51 -5.79 -16.38
C PRO A 123 -27.91 -6.04 -15.80
N ASN A 124 -28.09 -5.71 -14.51
CA ASN A 124 -29.32 -5.89 -13.75
C ASN A 124 -29.80 -7.35 -13.58
N SER A 125 -29.00 -8.32 -14.00
CA SER A 125 -29.28 -9.76 -13.84
C SER A 125 -28.85 -10.28 -12.45
N LEU A 126 -29.18 -11.56 -12.16
CA LEU A 126 -28.67 -12.25 -10.97
C LEU A 126 -27.14 -12.38 -10.98
N ILE A 127 -26.53 -12.51 -12.16
CA ILE A 127 -25.07 -12.56 -12.33
C ILE A 127 -24.44 -11.24 -11.88
N ASP A 128 -24.99 -10.11 -12.30
CA ASP A 128 -24.54 -8.78 -11.88
C ASP A 128 -24.63 -8.61 -10.35
N ARG A 129 -25.79 -8.95 -9.79
CA ARG A 129 -26.00 -8.88 -8.33
C ARG A 129 -25.09 -9.82 -7.55
N ALA A 130 -24.90 -11.03 -8.02
CA ALA A 130 -24.01 -12.00 -7.39
C ALA A 130 -22.53 -11.55 -7.44
N ALA A 131 -22.08 -11.04 -8.59
CA ALA A 131 -20.73 -10.52 -8.74
C ALA A 131 -20.47 -9.31 -7.81
N LEU A 132 -21.46 -8.38 -7.71
CA LEU A 132 -21.40 -7.25 -6.77
C LEU A 132 -21.38 -7.71 -5.32
N LEU A 133 -22.23 -8.68 -4.96
CA LEU A 133 -22.30 -9.21 -3.60
C LEU A 133 -20.97 -9.88 -3.22
N LEU A 134 -20.43 -10.75 -4.07
CA LEU A 134 -19.14 -11.39 -3.87
C LEU A 134 -18.01 -10.36 -3.68
N ALA A 135 -18.00 -9.32 -4.51
CA ALA A 135 -17.00 -8.29 -4.36
C ALA A 135 -17.14 -7.52 -3.03
N VAL A 136 -18.36 -7.12 -2.64
CA VAL A 136 -18.61 -6.26 -1.46
C VAL A 136 -18.40 -6.99 -0.14
N VAL A 137 -18.67 -8.30 -0.06
CA VAL A 137 -18.48 -9.09 1.17
C VAL A 137 -17.07 -8.93 1.73
N GLY A 138 -16.04 -8.83 0.87
CA GLY A 138 -14.66 -8.63 1.31
C GLY A 138 -14.40 -7.32 2.07
N GLN A 139 -15.13 -6.25 1.77
CA GLN A 139 -15.02 -4.97 2.48
C GLN A 139 -15.89 -4.90 3.75
N ALA A 140 -16.92 -5.72 3.84
CA ALA A 140 -17.83 -5.73 4.98
C ALA A 140 -17.21 -6.41 6.22
N LEU A 141 -16.18 -7.24 6.02
CA LEU A 141 -15.53 -7.97 7.10
C LEU A 141 -14.26 -7.22 7.55
N PRO A 142 -14.00 -7.10 8.87
CA PRO A 142 -12.71 -6.65 9.35
C PRO A 142 -11.58 -7.56 8.83
N SER A 143 -10.51 -6.98 8.28
CA SER A 143 -9.44 -7.75 7.65
C SER A 143 -8.78 -8.77 8.57
N PHE A 144 -8.55 -8.40 9.83
CA PHE A 144 -7.99 -9.32 10.84
C PHE A 144 -8.94 -10.50 11.15
N TRP A 145 -10.24 -10.25 11.21
CA TRP A 145 -11.23 -11.29 11.44
C TRP A 145 -11.29 -12.28 10.26
N PHE A 146 -11.28 -11.75 9.04
CA PHE A 146 -11.24 -12.57 7.83
C PHE A 146 -9.95 -13.40 7.76
N ALA A 147 -8.80 -12.82 8.15
CA ALA A 147 -7.53 -13.53 8.26
C ALA A 147 -7.61 -14.70 9.23
N LEU A 148 -8.13 -14.47 10.45
CA LEU A 148 -8.31 -15.53 11.46
C LEU A 148 -9.26 -16.62 10.99
N MET A 149 -10.35 -16.28 10.30
CA MET A 149 -11.27 -17.25 9.73
C MET A 149 -10.58 -18.15 8.69
N LEU A 150 -9.74 -17.58 7.81
CA LEU A 150 -9.00 -18.37 6.84
C LEU A 150 -7.93 -19.27 7.51
N ILE A 151 -7.26 -18.78 8.56
CA ILE A 151 -6.34 -19.60 9.35
C ILE A 151 -7.07 -20.79 9.97
N VAL A 152 -8.20 -20.55 10.63
CA VAL A 152 -9.00 -21.63 11.25
C VAL A 152 -9.46 -22.63 10.19
N LEU A 153 -9.90 -22.16 9.04
CA LEU A 153 -10.41 -23.03 7.99
C LEU A 153 -9.28 -23.83 7.31
N PHE A 154 -8.20 -23.17 6.86
CA PHE A 154 -7.20 -23.76 5.97
C PHE A 154 -5.90 -24.21 6.65
N ALA A 155 -5.67 -23.81 7.89
CA ALA A 155 -4.53 -24.26 8.66
C ALA A 155 -4.92 -25.22 9.81
N TYR A 156 -6.13 -25.09 10.37
CA TYR A 156 -6.57 -25.92 11.47
C TYR A 156 -7.56 -27.02 11.05
N TRP A 157 -8.70 -26.69 10.40
CA TRP A 157 -9.72 -27.69 10.03
C TRP A 157 -9.34 -28.49 8.78
N VAL A 158 -8.78 -27.82 7.78
CA VAL A 158 -8.31 -28.43 6.53
C VAL A 158 -6.84 -28.06 6.37
N PRO A 159 -5.90 -28.75 7.05
CA PRO A 159 -4.49 -28.31 7.18
C PRO A 159 -3.71 -28.48 5.87
N ILE A 160 -4.03 -27.62 4.90
CA ILE A 160 -3.38 -27.57 3.57
C ILE A 160 -2.46 -26.35 3.41
N LEU A 161 -2.60 -25.31 4.24
CA LEU A 161 -1.80 -24.11 4.20
C LEU A 161 -1.26 -23.76 5.60
N PRO A 162 -0.06 -23.19 5.70
CA PRO A 162 0.51 -22.78 6.99
C PRO A 162 -0.27 -21.62 7.61
N ALA A 163 -0.31 -21.58 8.93
CA ALA A 163 -0.98 -20.53 9.69
C ALA A 163 -0.17 -19.23 9.78
N SER A 164 1.17 -19.32 9.77
CA SER A 164 2.07 -18.19 10.02
C SER A 164 3.47 -18.48 9.51
N GLY A 165 4.30 -17.43 9.36
CA GLY A 165 5.68 -17.51 8.89
C GLY A 165 5.84 -17.01 7.44
N SER A 166 7.09 -17.00 6.94
CA SER A 166 7.44 -16.48 5.60
C SER A 166 8.39 -17.37 4.81
N ASP A 167 8.61 -18.62 5.24
CA ASP A 167 9.69 -19.50 4.72
C ASP A 167 9.42 -20.04 3.32
N SER A 168 8.17 -20.07 2.87
CA SER A 168 7.79 -20.59 1.56
C SER A 168 6.62 -19.80 0.95
N TRP A 169 6.40 -19.98 -0.36
CA TRP A 169 5.28 -19.31 -1.07
C TRP A 169 3.90 -19.64 -0.49
N GLN A 170 3.73 -20.80 0.14
CA GLN A 170 2.47 -21.21 0.76
C GLN A 170 2.06 -20.28 1.90
N HIS A 171 3.01 -19.71 2.64
CA HIS A 171 2.76 -18.74 3.72
C HIS A 171 2.15 -17.42 3.20
N PHE A 172 2.32 -17.13 1.92
CA PHE A 172 1.76 -15.92 1.30
C PHE A 172 0.34 -16.12 0.76
N VAL A 173 -0.16 -17.34 0.62
CA VAL A 173 -1.47 -17.60 -0.02
C VAL A 173 -2.61 -16.96 0.77
N LEU A 174 -2.75 -17.29 2.05
CA LEU A 174 -3.82 -16.73 2.88
C LEU A 174 -3.71 -15.20 3.05
N PRO A 175 -2.53 -14.63 3.39
CA PRO A 175 -2.34 -13.19 3.44
C PRO A 175 -2.68 -12.47 2.13
N THR A 176 -2.28 -13.04 1.00
CA THR A 176 -2.60 -12.53 -0.35
C THR A 176 -4.10 -12.44 -0.59
N ILE A 177 -4.85 -13.50 -0.23
CA ILE A 177 -6.31 -13.52 -0.36
C ILE A 177 -6.93 -12.41 0.50
N VAL A 178 -6.54 -12.29 1.77
CA VAL A 178 -7.11 -11.30 2.68
C VAL A 178 -6.85 -9.88 2.19
N LEU A 179 -5.58 -9.55 1.90
CA LEU A 179 -5.19 -8.21 1.49
C LEU A 179 -5.77 -7.83 0.11
N GLY A 180 -5.73 -8.76 -0.85
CA GLY A 180 -6.22 -8.53 -2.20
C GLY A 180 -7.74 -8.49 -2.29
N TYR A 181 -8.44 -9.31 -1.49
CA TYR A 181 -9.90 -9.33 -1.50
C TYR A 181 -10.50 -7.99 -1.05
N TYR A 182 -9.85 -7.29 -0.14
CA TYR A 182 -10.28 -5.97 0.33
C TYR A 182 -10.31 -4.92 -0.79
N ALA A 183 -9.41 -4.99 -1.77
CA ALA A 183 -9.37 -4.05 -2.90
C ALA A 183 -10.29 -4.46 -4.07
N THR A 184 -10.73 -5.72 -4.12
CA THR A 184 -11.54 -6.29 -5.21
C THR A 184 -12.79 -5.48 -5.54
N PRO A 185 -13.61 -4.97 -4.58
CA PRO A 185 -14.84 -4.23 -4.90
C PRO A 185 -14.60 -2.94 -5.69
N ALA A 186 -13.52 -2.24 -5.39
CA ALA A 186 -13.19 -0.98 -6.07
C ALA A 186 -12.85 -1.23 -7.55
N PHE A 187 -11.99 -2.21 -7.82
CA PHE A 187 -11.61 -2.60 -9.18
C PHE A 187 -12.77 -3.19 -9.96
N MET A 188 -13.57 -4.05 -9.32
CA MET A 188 -14.74 -4.68 -9.94
C MET A 188 -15.76 -3.63 -10.39
N ARG A 189 -16.15 -2.71 -9.51
CA ARG A 189 -17.10 -1.64 -9.85
C ARG A 189 -16.57 -0.74 -10.96
N LEU A 190 -15.29 -0.38 -10.91
CA LEU A 190 -14.68 0.47 -11.93
C LEU A 190 -14.61 -0.24 -13.29
N THR A 191 -14.26 -1.53 -13.30
CA THR A 191 -14.28 -2.36 -14.54
C THR A 191 -15.69 -2.45 -15.11
N ARG A 192 -16.71 -2.72 -14.26
CA ARG A 192 -18.11 -2.81 -14.68
C ARG A 192 -18.60 -1.50 -15.30
N THR A 193 -18.43 -0.38 -14.59
CA THR A 193 -18.91 0.93 -15.05
C THR A 193 -18.19 1.33 -16.34
N GLY A 194 -16.86 1.26 -16.35
CA GLY A 194 -16.08 1.60 -17.55
C GLY A 194 -16.43 0.73 -18.75
N LEU A 195 -16.74 -0.56 -18.53
CA LEU A 195 -17.14 -1.43 -19.63
C LEU A 195 -18.56 -1.14 -20.14
N LEU A 196 -19.51 -0.79 -19.28
CA LEU A 196 -20.87 -0.37 -19.67
C LEU A 196 -20.82 0.91 -20.52
N ASP A 197 -20.03 1.89 -20.12
CA ASP A 197 -19.86 3.15 -20.85
C ASP A 197 -19.26 2.91 -22.24
N VAL A 198 -18.22 2.07 -22.31
CA VAL A 198 -17.53 1.74 -23.56
C VAL A 198 -18.40 0.93 -24.48
N LEU A 199 -19.16 -0.06 -23.99
CA LEU A 199 -20.02 -0.92 -24.82
C LEU A 199 -21.16 -0.15 -25.49
N SER A 200 -21.55 1.03 -24.98
CA SER A 200 -22.56 1.93 -25.55
C SER A 200 -21.98 2.87 -26.62
N SER A 201 -20.66 2.94 -26.79
CA SER A 201 -19.98 3.88 -27.70
C SER A 201 -20.14 3.54 -29.18
N ASP A 202 -20.07 4.58 -30.05
CA ASP A 202 -20.26 4.44 -31.51
C ASP A 202 -19.18 3.59 -32.19
N TYR A 203 -17.93 3.61 -31.67
CA TYR A 203 -16.89 2.78 -32.25
C TYR A 203 -17.11 1.28 -31.97
N VAL A 204 -17.71 0.92 -30.82
CA VAL A 204 -18.12 -0.45 -30.53
C VAL A 204 -19.30 -0.87 -31.43
N ARG A 205 -20.24 0.03 -31.63
CA ARG A 205 -21.36 -0.19 -32.62
C ARG A 205 -20.81 -0.43 -34.03
N THR A 206 -19.85 0.37 -34.46
CA THR A 206 -19.16 0.20 -35.74
C THR A 206 -18.42 -1.14 -35.85
N ALA A 207 -17.74 -1.56 -34.76
CA ALA A 207 -17.04 -2.85 -34.72
C ALA A 207 -18.02 -4.03 -34.89
N ARG A 208 -19.18 -3.96 -34.23
CA ARG A 208 -20.28 -4.96 -34.43
C ARG A 208 -20.84 -4.95 -35.86
N ALA A 209 -21.08 -3.76 -36.42
CA ALA A 209 -21.58 -3.62 -37.79
C ALA A 209 -20.60 -4.19 -38.84
N LYS A 210 -19.28 -4.17 -38.56
CA LYS A 210 -18.25 -4.82 -39.40
C LYS A 210 -18.17 -6.34 -39.21
N GLY A 211 -19.09 -6.97 -38.47
CA GLY A 211 -19.16 -8.43 -38.31
C GLY A 211 -18.09 -9.01 -37.37
N LEU A 212 -17.46 -8.22 -36.51
CA LEU A 212 -16.50 -8.76 -35.57
C LEU A 212 -17.19 -9.63 -34.50
N SER A 213 -16.59 -10.75 -34.15
CA SER A 213 -17.12 -11.65 -33.10
C SER A 213 -17.28 -10.94 -31.76
N PRO A 214 -18.30 -11.31 -30.93
CA PRO A 214 -18.54 -10.71 -29.64
C PRO A 214 -17.31 -10.72 -28.73
N ALA A 215 -16.53 -11.80 -28.71
CA ALA A 215 -15.29 -11.90 -27.94
C ALA A 215 -14.24 -10.87 -28.41
N LYS A 216 -14.07 -10.71 -29.73
CA LYS A 216 -13.13 -9.73 -30.30
C LYS A 216 -13.54 -8.29 -30.00
N VAL A 217 -14.84 -8.00 -30.03
CA VAL A 217 -15.40 -6.70 -29.64
C VAL A 217 -15.13 -6.45 -28.15
N LEU A 218 -15.42 -7.43 -27.31
CA LEU A 218 -15.23 -7.31 -25.85
C LEU A 218 -13.76 -7.11 -25.48
N PHE A 219 -12.89 -8.08 -25.79
CA PHE A 219 -11.52 -8.09 -25.27
C PHE A 219 -10.58 -7.12 -26.01
N LYS A 220 -10.72 -6.98 -27.32
CA LYS A 220 -9.81 -6.14 -28.11
C LYS A 220 -10.25 -4.68 -28.16
N HIS A 221 -11.56 -4.40 -28.24
CA HIS A 221 -12.08 -3.05 -28.46
C HIS A 221 -12.67 -2.41 -27.21
N ALA A 222 -13.44 -3.15 -26.39
CA ALA A 222 -14.10 -2.58 -25.23
C ALA A 222 -13.22 -2.61 -23.98
N LEU A 223 -12.75 -3.79 -23.55
CA LEU A 223 -12.01 -3.96 -22.30
C LEU A 223 -10.71 -3.15 -22.27
N ARG A 224 -10.01 -3.07 -23.40
CA ARG A 224 -8.77 -2.29 -23.50
C ARG A 224 -8.93 -0.83 -23.08
N ASN A 225 -10.07 -0.21 -23.42
CA ASN A 225 -10.37 1.17 -23.06
C ASN A 225 -11.00 1.28 -21.66
N ALA A 226 -11.85 0.32 -21.31
CA ALA A 226 -12.52 0.28 -20.01
C ALA A 226 -11.56 0.07 -18.83
N ILE A 227 -10.40 -0.59 -19.06
CA ILE A 227 -9.44 -0.91 -17.99
C ILE A 227 -8.50 0.26 -17.65
N ILE A 228 -8.43 1.31 -18.45
CA ILE A 228 -7.54 2.46 -18.23
C ILE A 228 -7.70 3.06 -16.83
N PRO A 229 -8.93 3.37 -16.36
CA PRO A 229 -9.12 3.87 -15.00
C PRO A 229 -8.74 2.86 -13.92
N VAL A 230 -8.87 1.55 -14.19
CA VAL A 230 -8.50 0.47 -13.26
C VAL A 230 -6.99 0.44 -13.03
N VAL A 231 -6.20 0.60 -14.11
CA VAL A 231 -4.73 0.66 -14.01
C VAL A 231 -4.29 1.86 -13.16
N SER A 232 -4.95 2.99 -13.31
CA SER A 232 -4.68 4.19 -12.51
C SER A 232 -5.01 3.99 -11.04
N LEU A 233 -6.17 3.38 -10.76
CA LEU A 233 -6.57 3.05 -9.41
C LEU A 233 -5.61 2.00 -8.79
N ALA A 234 -5.10 1.06 -9.59
CA ALA A 234 -4.18 0.03 -9.11
C ALA A 234 -2.90 0.61 -8.50
N ALA A 235 -2.33 1.66 -9.10
CA ALA A 235 -1.14 2.30 -8.55
C ALA A 235 -1.41 2.95 -7.17
N VAL A 236 -2.56 3.62 -7.01
CA VAL A 236 -2.96 4.20 -5.72
C VAL A 236 -3.27 3.11 -4.69
N GLN A 237 -4.02 2.08 -5.09
CA GLN A 237 -4.38 0.96 -4.21
C GLN A 237 -3.16 0.14 -3.78
N PHE A 238 -2.12 0.06 -4.61
CA PHE A 238 -0.88 -0.61 -4.23
C PHE A 238 -0.20 0.11 -3.05
N GLY A 239 -0.17 1.43 -3.06
CA GLY A 239 0.33 2.21 -1.92
C GLY A 239 -0.48 1.96 -0.63
N PHE A 240 -1.82 1.90 -0.73
CA PHE A 240 -2.68 1.52 0.40
C PHE A 240 -2.43 0.09 0.87
N MET A 241 -2.19 -0.87 -0.03
CA MET A 241 -1.87 -2.24 0.33
C MET A 241 -0.56 -2.34 1.13
N LEU A 242 0.48 -1.58 0.74
CA LEU A 242 1.75 -1.57 1.48
C LEU A 242 1.56 -1.07 2.93
N THR A 243 0.76 -0.02 3.13
CA THR A 243 0.45 0.48 4.48
C THR A 243 -0.51 -0.44 5.23
N GLY A 244 -1.51 -0.97 4.54
CA GLY A 244 -2.50 -1.91 5.11
C GLY A 244 -1.94 -3.29 5.39
N SER A 245 -0.75 -3.63 4.87
CA SER A 245 -0.09 -4.92 5.11
C SER A 245 0.33 -5.10 6.56
N ILE A 246 0.52 -4.03 7.34
CA ILE A 246 0.93 -4.08 8.76
C ILE A 246 0.06 -5.05 9.56
N ILE A 247 -1.27 -4.92 9.46
CA ILE A 247 -2.22 -5.78 10.18
C ILE A 247 -2.09 -7.23 9.69
N ILE A 248 -2.00 -7.43 8.39
CA ILE A 248 -1.95 -8.76 7.79
C ILE A 248 -0.62 -9.44 8.10
N GLU A 249 0.48 -8.72 7.97
CA GLU A 249 1.81 -9.23 8.33
C GLU A 249 1.86 -9.63 9.82
N THR A 250 1.24 -8.83 10.70
CA THR A 250 1.19 -9.13 12.13
C THR A 250 0.36 -10.38 12.43
N VAL A 251 -0.84 -10.51 11.84
CA VAL A 251 -1.72 -11.67 12.07
C VAL A 251 -1.10 -12.99 11.59
N PHE A 252 -0.43 -12.95 10.43
CA PHE A 252 0.22 -14.12 9.85
C PHE A 252 1.69 -14.29 10.25
N ALA A 253 2.22 -13.43 11.13
CA ALA A 253 3.63 -13.38 11.52
C ALA A 253 4.59 -13.40 10.30
N LEU A 254 4.23 -12.67 9.24
CA LEU A 254 5.12 -12.41 8.12
C LEU A 254 6.15 -11.37 8.55
N HIS A 255 7.41 -11.72 8.53
CA HIS A 255 8.48 -10.83 8.98
C HIS A 255 8.84 -9.77 7.92
N GLY A 256 7.84 -8.97 7.50
CA GLY A 256 8.01 -7.85 6.57
C GLY A 256 8.25 -6.51 7.26
N ALA A 257 8.31 -5.44 6.47
CA ALA A 257 8.52 -4.08 6.96
C ALA A 257 7.29 -3.56 7.74
N GLY A 258 6.08 -4.04 7.44
CA GLY A 258 4.88 -3.74 8.22
C GLY A 258 4.92 -4.38 9.61
N PHE A 259 5.35 -5.63 9.71
CA PHE A 259 5.58 -6.31 10.98
C PHE A 259 6.69 -5.61 11.78
N LEU A 260 7.77 -5.20 11.12
CA LEU A 260 8.85 -4.41 11.73
C LEU A 260 8.32 -3.10 12.34
N ALA A 261 7.42 -2.40 11.64
CA ALA A 261 6.79 -1.18 12.18
C ALA A 261 6.02 -1.47 13.47
N TRP A 262 5.18 -2.52 13.47
CA TRP A 262 4.40 -2.90 14.65
C TRP A 262 5.30 -3.31 15.82
N GLU A 263 6.32 -4.13 15.58
CA GLU A 263 7.26 -4.58 16.59
C GLU A 263 8.04 -3.39 17.19
N SER A 264 8.51 -2.47 16.33
CA SER A 264 9.24 -1.26 16.74
C SER A 264 8.37 -0.30 17.57
N ILE A 265 7.08 -0.14 17.20
CA ILE A 265 6.11 0.63 18.01
C ILE A 265 5.96 0.00 19.39
N SER A 266 5.78 -1.32 19.45
CA SER A 266 5.59 -2.06 20.69
C SER A 266 6.83 -2.02 21.62
N ARG A 267 8.01 -1.81 21.03
CA ARG A 267 9.31 -1.72 21.72
C ARG A 267 9.80 -0.29 21.93
N SER A 268 9.03 0.72 21.53
CA SER A 268 9.42 2.13 21.58
C SER A 268 10.71 2.44 20.80
N ASP A 269 10.96 1.69 19.73
CA ASP A 269 12.11 1.88 18.83
C ASP A 269 11.81 2.98 17.79
N PHE A 270 11.85 4.22 18.25
CA PHE A 270 11.46 5.39 17.47
C PHE A 270 12.24 5.58 16.15
N PRO A 271 13.59 5.40 16.09
CA PRO A 271 14.31 5.52 14.84
C PRO A 271 13.76 4.58 13.74
N THR A 272 13.49 3.32 14.11
CA THR A 272 12.92 2.33 13.18
C THR A 272 11.50 2.69 12.78
N VAL A 273 10.65 3.10 13.74
CA VAL A 273 9.27 3.55 13.45
C VAL A 273 9.27 4.71 12.46
N GLN A 274 10.08 5.75 12.72
CA GLN A 274 10.19 6.91 11.86
C GLN A 274 10.64 6.54 10.44
N ALA A 275 11.65 5.71 10.31
CA ALA A 275 12.19 5.28 9.03
C ALA A 275 11.15 4.48 8.21
N VAL A 276 10.48 3.51 8.83
CA VAL A 276 9.46 2.69 8.13
C VAL A 276 8.26 3.53 7.71
N LEU A 277 7.74 4.41 8.58
CA LEU A 277 6.63 5.31 8.26
C LEU A 277 7.00 6.28 7.14
N LEU A 278 8.19 6.85 7.16
CA LEU A 278 8.68 7.74 6.11
C LEU A 278 8.81 7.01 4.78
N LEU A 279 9.37 5.80 4.79
CA LEU A 279 9.54 4.96 3.62
C LEU A 279 8.17 4.62 2.98
N PHE A 280 7.21 4.14 3.77
CA PHE A 280 5.87 3.82 3.26
C PHE A 280 5.16 5.06 2.70
N SER A 281 5.35 6.21 3.33
CA SER A 281 4.81 7.47 2.84
C SER A 281 5.42 7.87 1.51
N TRP A 282 6.75 7.73 1.35
CA TRP A 282 7.42 7.99 0.09
C TRP A 282 7.00 7.02 -1.01
N PHE A 283 6.86 5.73 -0.72
CA PHE A 283 6.29 4.77 -1.67
C PHE A 283 4.90 5.22 -2.13
N TYR A 284 4.01 5.58 -1.20
CA TYR A 284 2.68 6.04 -1.53
C TYR A 284 2.69 7.30 -2.40
N ILE A 285 3.51 8.30 -2.06
CA ILE A 285 3.66 9.55 -2.82
C ILE A 285 4.17 9.27 -4.23
N ILE A 286 5.22 8.44 -4.37
CA ILE A 286 5.81 8.08 -5.66
C ILE A 286 4.78 7.34 -6.52
N LEU A 287 4.09 6.35 -5.97
CA LEU A 287 3.08 5.58 -6.69
C LEU A 287 1.90 6.46 -7.14
N THR A 288 1.44 7.36 -6.27
CA THR A 288 0.38 8.32 -6.62
C THR A 288 0.85 9.28 -7.72
N PHE A 289 2.08 9.79 -7.63
CA PHE A 289 2.67 10.62 -8.67
C PHE A 289 2.77 9.88 -10.01
N LEU A 290 3.22 8.64 -10.01
CA LEU A 290 3.28 7.80 -11.21
C LEU A 290 1.87 7.53 -11.79
N ALA A 291 0.87 7.30 -10.92
CA ALA A 291 -0.53 7.16 -11.34
C ALA A 291 -1.06 8.43 -12.02
N ASP A 292 -0.75 9.60 -11.48
CA ASP A 292 -1.11 10.90 -12.05
C ASP A 292 -0.47 11.13 -13.43
N LEU A 293 0.80 10.78 -13.59
CA LEU A 293 1.51 10.86 -14.86
C LEU A 293 0.91 9.88 -15.89
N LEU A 294 0.60 8.66 -15.47
CA LEU A 294 -0.03 7.65 -16.30
C LEU A 294 -1.41 8.13 -16.78
N ASN A 295 -2.22 8.68 -15.87
CA ASN A 295 -3.51 9.26 -16.20
C ASN A 295 -3.40 10.40 -17.22
N ALA A 296 -2.45 11.32 -17.02
CA ALA A 296 -2.21 12.41 -17.95
C ALA A 296 -1.70 11.94 -19.32
N TRP A 297 -0.99 10.80 -19.36
CA TRP A 297 -0.54 10.18 -20.60
C TRP A 297 -1.68 9.46 -21.33
N LEU A 298 -2.53 8.72 -20.62
CA LEU A 298 -3.64 7.95 -21.16
C LEU A 298 -4.83 8.85 -21.58
N ASN A 299 -5.07 9.94 -20.84
CA ASN A 299 -6.16 10.88 -21.11
C ASN A 299 -5.64 12.31 -21.31
N PRO A 300 -5.39 12.74 -22.57
CA PRO A 300 -4.86 14.08 -22.85
C PRO A 300 -5.75 15.24 -22.39
N ARG A 301 -7.05 15.03 -22.16
CA ARG A 301 -7.99 16.07 -21.70
C ARG A 301 -7.69 16.58 -20.29
N ILE A 302 -7.09 15.75 -19.44
CA ILE A 302 -6.72 16.12 -18.05
C ILE A 302 -5.55 17.13 -18.02
N ARG A 303 -4.82 17.30 -19.13
CA ARG A 303 -3.65 18.19 -19.23
C ARG A 303 -3.99 19.68 -19.31
N VAL A 304 -5.25 20.00 -19.58
CA VAL A 304 -5.72 21.35 -19.92
C VAL A 304 -6.55 21.96 -18.80
N ALA A 305 -6.92 21.18 -17.79
CA ALA A 305 -7.58 21.61 -16.57
C ALA A 305 -6.54 21.85 -15.44
#